data_d1ba712dc939d10bec45b3761742fbd3
#
_entry.id   d1ba712dc939d10bec45b3761742fbd3
#
_cell.length_a   1.000
_cell.length_b   1.000
_cell.length_c   1.000
_cell.angle_alpha   90.00
_cell.angle_beta   90.00
_cell.angle_gamma   90.00
#
_symmetry.space_group_name_H-M   'P 1'
#
loop_
_entity.id
_entity.type
_entity.pdbx_description
1 polymer ?
#
loop_
_entity_poly.entity_id
_entity_poly.type
_entity_poly.pdbx_seq_one_letter_code
_entity_poly.pdbx_strand_id
1 'polypeptide(L)'
;TKVIPARVFSNDNAIELVVTDRPSPQLWECMVRPGKKMKPGRTVEVGDAIGTVIEILENGNRLIEWDTFVDIHEHGSLALPHYMGRDSDQADLERYQTVFAEEEGAIAAPTAGLHFTPEVLSDIDHAFLTLHVGIGTFRPVKAELIQDHDMHSERYSASKDTADRINTAKRVTAV
;
A
#
# COMPACT_ATOMS: atom_id res chain seq x y z
N THR A 1 -2.63 5.77 8.01
CA THR A 1 -1.52 6.20 7.10
C THR A 1 -2.05 6.80 5.81
N LYS A 2 -1.24 7.63 5.15
CA LYS A 2 -1.50 8.11 3.78
C LYS A 2 -1.27 7.02 2.75
N VAL A 3 -2.20 6.90 1.82
CA VAL A 3 -2.05 6.05 0.63
C VAL A 3 -1.04 6.71 -0.31
N ILE A 4 -0.04 5.95 -0.73
CA ILE A 4 0.98 6.39 -1.67
C ILE A 4 0.62 5.95 -3.09
N PRO A 5 1.13 6.63 -4.15
CA PRO A 5 0.93 6.24 -5.54
C PRO A 5 1.74 4.99 -5.89
N ALA A 6 1.41 3.85 -5.26
CA ALA A 6 2.19 2.62 -5.28
C ALA A 6 2.19 1.88 -6.63
N ARG A 7 1.31 2.25 -7.58
CA ARG A 7 1.18 1.61 -8.88
C ARG A 7 1.99 2.35 -9.92
N VAL A 8 3.02 1.72 -10.45
CA VAL A 8 3.97 2.29 -11.40
C VAL A 8 4.00 1.45 -12.68
N PHE A 9 4.06 2.09 -13.82
CA PHE A 9 4.23 1.40 -15.10
C PHE A 9 5.62 1.62 -15.68
N SER A 10 6.15 0.60 -16.39
CA SER A 10 7.34 0.79 -17.22
C SER A 10 7.08 1.83 -18.31
N ASN A 11 8.15 2.45 -18.83
CA ASN A 11 8.07 3.50 -19.86
C ASN A 11 7.28 3.05 -21.10
N ASP A 12 7.32 1.76 -21.44
CA ASP A 12 6.57 1.16 -22.55
C ASP A 12 5.17 0.64 -22.15
N ASN A 13 4.74 0.87 -20.90
CA ASN A 13 3.51 0.35 -20.30
C ASN A 13 3.36 -1.19 -20.37
N ALA A 14 4.44 -1.92 -20.61
CA ALA A 14 4.40 -3.38 -20.76
C ALA A 14 4.51 -4.12 -19.44
N ILE A 15 4.98 -3.44 -18.37
CA ILE A 15 5.14 -3.95 -17.03
C ILE A 15 4.44 -3.02 -16.04
N GLU A 16 3.55 -3.59 -15.25
CA GLU A 16 2.95 -2.97 -14.10
C GLU A 16 3.68 -3.42 -12.83
N LEU A 17 4.07 -2.47 -12.03
CA LEU A 17 4.65 -2.65 -10.70
C LEU A 17 3.69 -2.10 -9.66
N VAL A 18 3.41 -2.86 -8.60
CA VAL A 18 2.77 -2.32 -7.41
C VAL A 18 3.76 -2.46 -6.27
N VAL A 19 4.27 -1.33 -5.81
CA VAL A 19 5.27 -1.26 -4.73
C VAL A 19 4.61 -1.67 -3.42
N THR A 20 5.11 -2.75 -2.80
CA THR A 20 4.59 -3.28 -1.55
C THR A 20 5.45 -2.92 -0.35
N ASP A 21 6.74 -2.73 -0.57
CA ASP A 21 7.68 -2.25 0.44
C ASP A 21 8.88 -1.56 -0.23
N ARG A 22 9.56 -0.72 0.53
CA ARG A 22 10.80 -0.05 0.11
C ARG A 22 11.85 -0.17 1.22
N PRO A 23 12.59 -1.28 1.29
CA PRO A 23 13.64 -1.47 2.29
C PRO A 23 14.72 -0.39 2.25
N SER A 24 14.97 0.18 1.07
CA SER A 24 15.78 1.39 0.86
C SER A 24 15.23 2.22 -0.31
N PRO A 25 15.72 3.46 -0.50
CA PRO A 25 15.27 4.31 -1.61
C PRO A 25 15.47 3.67 -3.00
N GLN A 26 16.47 2.82 -3.15
CA GLN A 26 16.80 2.15 -4.41
C GLN A 26 16.42 0.66 -4.43
N LEU A 27 15.79 0.14 -3.37
CA LEU A 27 15.40 -1.27 -3.29
C LEU A 27 13.89 -1.35 -3.04
N TRP A 28 13.17 -1.86 -4.03
CA TRP A 28 11.72 -1.98 -3.97
C TRP A 28 11.28 -3.44 -3.96
N GLU A 29 10.36 -3.78 -3.08
CA GLU A 29 9.57 -4.99 -3.20
C GLU A 29 8.29 -4.67 -3.98
N CYS A 30 8.06 -5.40 -5.08
CA CYS A 30 6.94 -5.15 -5.96
C CYS A 30 6.15 -6.41 -6.32
N MET A 31 4.83 -6.32 -6.32
CA MET A 31 4.04 -7.18 -7.19
C MET A 31 4.26 -6.73 -8.64
N VAL A 32 4.37 -7.69 -9.57
CA VAL A 32 4.62 -7.36 -10.97
C VAL A 32 3.66 -8.07 -11.92
N ARG A 33 3.26 -7.39 -12.96
CA ARG A 33 2.39 -7.93 -14.01
C ARG A 33 2.89 -7.50 -15.40
N PRO A 34 3.13 -8.44 -16.33
CA PRO A 34 3.09 -9.89 -16.18
C PRO A 34 4.36 -10.45 -15.51
N GLY A 35 4.20 -11.28 -14.47
CA GLY A 35 5.32 -11.84 -13.72
C GLY A 35 6.29 -12.70 -14.56
N LYS A 36 5.83 -13.28 -15.67
CA LYS A 36 6.66 -14.09 -16.57
C LYS A 36 7.80 -13.29 -17.22
N LYS A 37 7.62 -11.99 -17.41
CA LYS A 37 8.63 -11.10 -18.00
C LYS A 37 9.68 -10.66 -16.99
N MET A 38 9.36 -10.67 -15.69
CA MET A 38 10.18 -10.14 -14.60
C MET A 38 10.80 -11.27 -13.79
N LYS A 39 11.83 -11.93 -14.39
CA LYS A 39 12.66 -12.92 -13.73
C LYS A 39 13.98 -12.29 -13.25
N PRO A 40 14.70 -12.89 -12.30
CA PRO A 40 16.02 -12.39 -11.87
C PRO A 40 16.94 -12.09 -13.05
N GLY A 41 17.62 -10.94 -12.99
CA GLY A 41 18.45 -10.39 -14.06
C GLY A 41 17.72 -9.66 -15.18
N ARG A 42 16.37 -9.62 -15.17
CA ARG A 42 15.61 -8.77 -16.10
C ARG A 42 15.50 -7.35 -15.59
N THR A 43 15.44 -6.42 -16.53
CA THR A 43 15.36 -4.99 -16.25
C THR A 43 13.98 -4.42 -16.58
N VAL A 44 13.64 -3.32 -15.94
CA VAL A 44 12.48 -2.47 -16.18
C VAL A 44 12.91 -1.01 -16.13
N GLU A 45 12.36 -0.18 -16.99
CA GLU A 45 12.66 1.26 -17.04
C GLU A 45 11.46 2.05 -16.54
N VAL A 46 11.71 3.01 -15.64
CA VAL A 46 10.73 3.97 -15.14
C VAL A 46 11.38 5.35 -15.10
N GLY A 47 10.84 6.29 -15.90
CA GLY A 47 11.55 7.55 -16.14
C GLY A 47 12.93 7.28 -16.73
N ASP A 48 13.97 7.85 -16.12
CA ASP A 48 15.36 7.63 -16.51
C ASP A 48 16.05 6.50 -15.73
N ALA A 49 15.35 5.87 -14.79
CA ALA A 49 15.91 4.84 -13.92
C ALA A 49 15.75 3.44 -14.52
N ILE A 50 16.74 2.58 -14.28
CA ILE A 50 16.74 1.17 -14.66
C ILE A 50 16.71 0.32 -13.39
N GLY A 51 15.61 -0.42 -13.22
CA GLY A 51 15.44 -1.39 -12.13
C GLY A 51 15.81 -2.80 -12.60
N THR A 52 16.61 -3.50 -11.83
CA THR A 52 16.99 -4.90 -12.06
C THR A 52 16.30 -5.80 -11.04
N VAL A 53 15.62 -6.83 -11.51
CA VAL A 53 15.08 -7.87 -10.62
C VAL A 53 16.23 -8.68 -10.06
N ILE A 54 16.44 -8.60 -8.75
CA ILE A 54 17.50 -9.37 -8.07
C ILE A 54 16.98 -10.68 -7.50
N GLU A 55 15.69 -10.74 -7.08
CA GLU A 55 15.12 -11.92 -6.46
C GLU A 55 13.62 -12.04 -6.70
N ILE A 56 13.09 -13.25 -6.64
CA ILE A 56 11.65 -13.55 -6.51
C ILE A 56 11.44 -14.08 -5.09
N LEU A 57 10.69 -13.33 -4.29
CA LEU A 57 10.41 -13.65 -2.91
C LEU A 57 9.38 -14.80 -2.80
N GLU A 58 9.30 -15.45 -1.63
CA GLU A 58 8.36 -16.55 -1.36
C GLU A 58 6.90 -16.19 -1.64
N ASN A 59 6.51 -14.94 -1.36
CA ASN A 59 5.16 -14.42 -1.64
C ASN A 59 4.91 -14.13 -3.14
N GLY A 60 5.90 -14.36 -4.01
CA GLY A 60 5.86 -14.13 -5.43
C GLY A 60 6.17 -12.70 -5.86
N ASN A 61 6.43 -11.78 -4.94
CA ASN A 61 6.88 -10.43 -5.25
C ASN A 61 8.31 -10.44 -5.83
N ARG A 62 8.69 -9.35 -6.47
CA ARG A 62 10.06 -9.14 -6.98
C ARG A 62 10.76 -8.13 -6.11
N LEU A 63 11.99 -8.44 -5.77
CA LEU A 63 12.92 -7.47 -5.22
C LEU A 63 13.65 -6.82 -6.40
N ILE A 64 13.49 -5.52 -6.55
CA ILE A 64 14.02 -4.73 -7.68
C ILE A 64 15.00 -3.71 -7.13
N GLU A 65 16.21 -3.74 -7.62
CA GLU A 65 17.26 -2.77 -7.33
C GLU A 65 17.34 -1.73 -8.46
N TRP A 66 17.24 -0.44 -8.10
CA TRP A 66 17.29 0.68 -9.03
C TRP A 66 18.69 1.28 -9.07
N ASP A 67 19.18 1.59 -10.26
CA ASP A 67 20.46 2.26 -10.48
C ASP A 67 20.47 3.71 -10.00
N THR A 68 19.30 4.36 -9.97
CA THR A 68 19.11 5.70 -9.43
C THR A 68 17.78 5.80 -8.67
N PHE A 69 17.54 6.91 -8.00
CA PHE A 69 16.29 7.16 -7.28
C PHE A 69 15.11 7.32 -8.24
N VAL A 70 14.00 6.65 -7.93
CA VAL A 70 12.72 6.80 -8.63
C VAL A 70 11.73 7.51 -7.72
N ASP A 71 11.24 8.66 -8.16
CA ASP A 71 10.19 9.37 -7.44
C ASP A 71 8.83 8.72 -7.73
N ILE A 72 8.31 8.02 -6.74
CA ILE A 72 7.01 7.34 -6.82
C ILE A 72 5.85 8.32 -6.98
N HIS A 73 5.99 9.57 -6.52
CA HIS A 73 4.95 10.60 -6.66
C HIS A 73 4.88 11.17 -8.07
N GLU A 74 6.01 11.14 -8.80
CA GLU A 74 6.06 11.57 -10.20
C GLU A 74 5.58 10.47 -11.16
N HIS A 75 6.01 9.22 -10.92
CA HIS A 75 5.79 8.11 -11.84
C HIS A 75 4.66 7.18 -11.44
N GLY A 76 4.13 7.31 -10.23
CA GLY A 76 3.12 6.41 -9.68
C GLY A 76 1.70 6.95 -9.78
N SER A 77 0.77 6.04 -9.59
CA SER A 77 -0.66 6.29 -9.45
C SER A 77 -1.22 5.48 -8.27
N LEU A 78 -2.38 5.86 -7.75
CA LEU A 78 -3.01 5.07 -6.68
C LEU A 78 -3.44 3.70 -7.19
N ALA A 79 -3.16 2.67 -6.42
CA ALA A 79 -3.69 1.34 -6.65
C ALA A 79 -5.13 1.29 -6.11
N LEU A 80 -6.12 1.59 -6.94
CA LEU A 80 -7.52 1.49 -6.56
C LEU A 80 -8.00 0.04 -6.51
N PRO A 81 -8.97 -0.29 -5.63
CA PRO A 81 -9.60 -1.60 -5.61
C PRO A 81 -10.22 -1.97 -6.96
N HIS A 82 -10.06 -3.21 -7.38
CA HIS A 82 -10.54 -3.68 -8.69
C HIS A 82 -12.04 -3.48 -8.95
N TYR A 83 -12.88 -3.47 -7.89
CA TYR A 83 -14.31 -3.25 -8.04
C TYR A 83 -14.68 -1.84 -8.52
N MET A 84 -13.76 -0.87 -8.43
CA MET A 84 -13.99 0.48 -8.95
C MET A 84 -13.96 0.53 -10.49
N GLY A 85 -13.35 -0.46 -11.15
CA GLY A 85 -13.42 -0.65 -12.60
C GLY A 85 -12.78 0.46 -13.43
N ARG A 86 -11.93 1.29 -12.84
CA ARG A 86 -11.23 2.40 -13.48
C ARG A 86 -9.83 2.60 -12.89
N ASP A 87 -8.99 3.31 -13.60
CA ASP A 87 -7.74 3.82 -13.06
C ASP A 87 -7.99 5.04 -12.15
N SER A 88 -7.02 5.34 -11.29
CA SER A 88 -7.07 6.54 -10.43
C SER A 88 -6.89 7.81 -11.25
N ASP A 89 -7.54 8.87 -10.80
CA ASP A 89 -7.39 10.22 -11.33
C ASP A 89 -6.84 11.18 -10.24
N GLN A 90 -6.63 12.45 -10.62
CA GLN A 90 -6.08 13.46 -9.70
C GLN A 90 -6.97 13.68 -8.47
N ALA A 91 -8.30 13.56 -8.60
CA ALA A 91 -9.21 13.74 -7.49
C ALA A 91 -9.10 12.61 -6.45
N ASP A 92 -8.68 11.41 -6.87
CA ASP A 92 -8.50 10.29 -5.95
C ASP A 92 -7.34 10.51 -4.96
N LEU A 93 -6.33 11.31 -5.31
CA LEU A 93 -5.23 11.64 -4.40
C LEU A 93 -5.73 12.30 -3.10
N GLU A 94 -6.83 13.03 -3.16
CA GLU A 94 -7.49 13.63 -2.00
C GLU A 94 -8.61 12.73 -1.47
N ARG A 95 -9.45 12.20 -2.35
CA ARG A 95 -10.67 11.48 -1.96
C ARG A 95 -10.43 10.07 -1.45
N TYR A 96 -9.34 9.41 -1.87
CA TYR A 96 -8.96 8.09 -1.38
C TYR A 96 -7.96 8.19 -0.21
N GLN A 97 -8.21 9.17 0.68
CA GLN A 97 -7.46 9.42 1.92
C GLN A 97 -8.45 9.68 3.05
N THR A 98 -8.11 9.25 4.25
CA THR A 98 -8.85 9.68 5.45
C THR A 98 -8.39 11.08 5.87
N VAL A 99 -9.28 11.85 6.51
CA VAL A 99 -8.97 13.20 7.02
C VAL A 99 -7.89 13.21 8.12
N PHE A 100 -7.59 12.05 8.68
CA PHE A 100 -6.56 11.84 9.71
C PHE A 100 -5.33 11.09 9.20
N ALA A 101 -5.15 10.97 7.90
CA ALA A 101 -3.97 10.33 7.31
C ALA A 101 -2.76 11.27 7.40
N GLU A 102 -1.70 10.85 8.09
CA GLU A 102 -0.47 11.64 8.27
C GLU A 102 0.75 10.93 7.67
N GLU A 103 1.06 9.74 8.15
CA GLU A 103 2.23 8.96 7.75
C GLU A 103 2.02 8.28 6.41
N GLU A 104 2.93 8.48 5.47
CA GLU A 104 2.90 7.81 4.17
C GLU A 104 3.29 6.34 4.26
N GLY A 105 2.75 5.50 3.35
CA GLY A 105 3.15 4.11 3.22
C GLY A 105 2.01 3.09 3.16
N ALA A 106 0.75 3.54 3.17
CA ALA A 106 -0.38 2.65 2.85
C ALA A 106 -0.53 2.47 1.34
N ILE A 107 -0.96 1.29 0.90
CA ILE A 107 -1.33 1.00 -0.50
C ILE A 107 -2.83 1.17 -0.68
N ALA A 108 -3.61 0.92 0.35
CA ALA A 108 -5.05 1.08 0.36
C ALA A 108 -5.51 1.98 1.52
N ALA A 109 -6.59 2.72 1.32
CA ALA A 109 -7.23 3.47 2.38
C ALA A 109 -8.08 2.56 3.28
N PRO A 110 -8.14 2.81 4.61
CA PRO A 110 -9.14 2.20 5.46
C PRO A 110 -10.52 2.79 5.12
N THR A 111 -11.26 2.09 4.25
CA THR A 111 -12.47 2.65 3.60
C THR A 111 -13.56 3.05 4.58
N ALA A 112 -13.67 2.40 5.74
CA ALA A 112 -14.58 2.82 6.80
C ALA A 112 -14.23 4.22 7.34
N GLY A 113 -12.95 4.56 7.38
CA GLY A 113 -12.45 5.86 7.82
C GLY A 113 -12.73 7.01 6.85
N LEU A 114 -13.05 6.74 5.56
CA LEU A 114 -13.37 7.77 4.57
C LEU A 114 -14.68 8.52 4.85
N HIS A 115 -15.53 7.98 5.73
CA HIS A 115 -16.79 8.62 6.12
C HIS A 115 -16.62 9.69 7.19
N PHE A 116 -15.45 9.77 7.83
CA PHE A 116 -15.20 10.77 8.87
C PHE A 116 -14.85 12.12 8.27
N THR A 117 -15.38 13.16 8.91
CA THR A 117 -14.98 14.55 8.67
C THR A 117 -14.31 15.09 9.94
N PRO A 118 -13.56 16.20 9.86
CA PRO A 118 -12.99 16.84 11.05
C PRO A 118 -14.05 17.17 12.12
N GLU A 119 -15.25 17.59 11.69
CA GLU A 119 -16.37 17.92 12.58
C GLU A 119 -16.85 16.68 13.33
N VAL A 120 -17.07 15.56 12.63
CA VAL A 120 -17.47 14.29 13.27
C VAL A 120 -16.41 13.80 14.25
N LEU A 121 -15.12 13.91 13.89
CA LEU A 121 -14.04 13.54 14.81
C LEU A 121 -14.00 14.41 16.06
N SER A 122 -14.30 15.72 15.94
CA SER A 122 -14.30 16.63 17.10
C SER A 122 -15.37 16.27 18.14
N ASP A 123 -16.43 15.60 17.74
CA ASP A 123 -17.58 15.27 18.59
C ASP A 123 -17.47 13.89 19.26
N ILE A 124 -16.43 13.10 18.94
CA ILE A 124 -16.25 11.76 19.50
C ILE A 124 -14.92 11.62 20.23
N ASP A 125 -14.92 10.86 21.32
CA ASP A 125 -13.67 10.48 21.98
C ASP A 125 -12.91 9.49 21.12
N HIS A 126 -11.72 9.85 20.67
CA HIS A 126 -10.92 9.04 19.77
C HIS A 126 -9.44 9.05 20.11
N ALA A 127 -8.72 8.09 19.60
CA ALA A 127 -7.27 8.03 19.61
C ALA A 127 -6.79 7.47 18.26
N PHE A 128 -5.56 7.80 17.90
CA PHE A 128 -4.97 7.36 16.65
C PHE A 128 -3.92 6.27 16.86
N LEU A 129 -3.82 5.41 15.89
CA LEU A 129 -2.69 4.53 15.66
C LEU A 129 -2.29 4.63 14.19
N THR A 130 -1.04 4.33 13.89
CA THR A 130 -0.54 4.26 12.53
C THR A 130 -0.64 2.82 12.05
N LEU A 131 -1.42 2.55 11.01
CA LEU A 131 -1.52 1.25 10.34
C LEU A 131 -1.18 1.42 8.86
N HIS A 132 -0.20 0.67 8.37
CA HIS A 132 0.16 0.64 6.96
C HIS A 132 -0.66 -0.43 6.26
N VAL A 133 -1.82 -0.03 5.72
CA VAL A 133 -2.72 -0.94 5.00
C VAL A 133 -2.04 -1.40 3.72
N GLY A 134 -1.80 -2.70 3.64
CA GLY A 134 -1.06 -3.32 2.54
C GLY A 134 -1.94 -3.76 1.37
N ILE A 135 -1.29 -4.33 0.35
CA ILE A 135 -1.93 -4.86 -0.87
C ILE A 135 -2.80 -6.10 -0.59
N GLY A 136 -2.68 -6.70 0.59
CA GLY A 136 -3.43 -7.89 0.97
C GLY A 136 -4.93 -7.73 0.84
N THR A 137 -5.45 -6.52 1.10
CA THR A 137 -6.88 -6.18 0.98
C THR A 137 -7.41 -6.31 -0.46
N PHE A 138 -6.54 -6.29 -1.48
CA PHE A 138 -6.91 -6.42 -2.89
C PHE A 138 -6.73 -7.85 -3.42
N ARG A 139 -6.10 -8.73 -2.64
CA ARG A 139 -5.89 -10.12 -3.05
C ARG A 139 -7.17 -10.94 -2.85
N PRO A 140 -7.63 -11.65 -3.89
CA PRO A 140 -8.78 -12.54 -3.72
C PRO A 140 -8.39 -13.72 -2.82
N VAL A 141 -9.31 -14.16 -1.96
CA VAL A 141 -9.18 -15.39 -1.21
C VAL A 141 -9.18 -16.56 -2.20
N LYS A 142 -8.11 -17.36 -2.18
CA LYS A 142 -7.93 -18.52 -3.07
C LYS A 142 -8.11 -19.87 -2.36
N ALA A 143 -8.05 -19.87 -1.03
CA ALA A 143 -8.22 -21.06 -0.23
C ALA A 143 -9.67 -21.51 -0.24
N GLU A 144 -9.91 -22.81 -0.37
CA GLU A 144 -11.25 -23.43 -0.27
C GLU A 144 -11.73 -23.49 1.18
N LEU A 145 -10.83 -23.70 2.12
CA LEU A 145 -11.10 -23.73 3.55
C LEU A 145 -10.49 -22.50 4.22
N ILE A 146 -11.18 -21.91 5.19
CA ILE A 146 -10.74 -20.72 5.92
C ILE A 146 -9.40 -20.95 6.62
N GLN A 147 -9.16 -22.13 7.14
CA GLN A 147 -7.93 -22.51 7.84
C GLN A 147 -6.69 -22.57 6.93
N ASP A 148 -6.90 -22.71 5.62
CA ASP A 148 -5.83 -22.78 4.61
C ASP A 148 -5.53 -21.39 4.02
N HIS A 149 -6.26 -20.35 4.46
CA HIS A 149 -6.02 -18.99 4.03
C HIS A 149 -4.79 -18.41 4.73
N ASP A 150 -3.77 -18.09 3.93
CA ASP A 150 -2.58 -17.39 4.40
C ASP A 150 -2.89 -15.91 4.60
N MET A 151 -3.03 -15.52 5.88
CA MET A 151 -3.36 -14.16 6.27
C MET A 151 -2.12 -13.27 6.18
N HIS A 152 -2.20 -12.19 5.38
CA HIS A 152 -1.11 -11.21 5.29
C HIS A 152 -0.95 -10.45 6.62
N SER A 153 0.27 -9.99 6.87
CA SER A 153 0.58 -9.13 8.01
C SER A 153 0.68 -7.67 7.56
N GLU A 154 0.34 -6.76 8.47
CA GLU A 154 0.46 -5.32 8.27
C GLU A 154 1.23 -4.71 9.45
N ARG A 155 2.01 -3.67 9.17
CA ARG A 155 2.77 -2.96 10.20
C ARG A 155 1.88 -1.92 10.86
N TYR A 156 1.94 -1.85 12.19
CA TYR A 156 1.26 -0.80 12.94
C TYR A 156 2.14 -0.27 14.06
N SER A 157 1.86 0.93 14.50
CA SER A 157 2.39 1.50 15.73
C SER A 157 1.32 2.27 16.50
N ALA A 158 1.42 2.24 17.80
CA ALA A 158 0.56 3.01 18.70
C ALA A 158 1.42 3.68 19.78
N SER A 159 1.08 4.91 20.14
CA SER A 159 1.72 5.57 21.27
C SER A 159 1.36 4.85 22.57
N LYS A 160 2.19 5.04 23.61
CA LYS A 160 1.88 4.52 24.94
C LYS A 160 0.53 5.06 25.45
N ASP A 161 0.24 6.33 25.23
CA ASP A 161 -1.03 6.96 25.62
C ASP A 161 -2.21 6.26 24.93
N THR A 162 -2.14 6.03 23.61
CA THR A 162 -3.17 5.30 22.86
C THR A 162 -3.35 3.88 23.42
N ALA A 163 -2.27 3.17 23.70
CA ALA A 163 -2.33 1.82 24.26
C ALA A 163 -2.98 1.82 25.67
N ASP A 164 -2.62 2.76 26.52
CA ASP A 164 -3.19 2.89 27.86
C ASP A 164 -4.70 3.21 27.81
N ARG A 165 -5.12 4.09 26.88
CA ARG A 165 -6.53 4.40 26.64
C ARG A 165 -7.32 3.19 26.15
N ILE A 166 -6.78 2.42 25.21
CA ILE A 166 -7.40 1.17 24.72
C ILE A 166 -7.58 0.18 25.86
N ASN A 167 -6.55 -0.02 26.68
CA ASN A 167 -6.57 -1.00 27.78
C ASN A 167 -7.54 -0.64 28.90
N THR A 168 -7.85 0.64 29.08
CA THR A 168 -8.76 1.13 30.13
C THR A 168 -10.19 1.36 29.63
N ALA A 169 -10.41 1.37 28.33
CA ALA A 169 -11.71 1.61 27.73
C ALA A 169 -12.67 0.42 27.96
N LYS A 170 -13.94 0.72 28.28
CA LYS A 170 -14.99 -0.31 28.40
C LYS A 170 -15.37 -0.91 27.05
N ARG A 171 -15.23 -0.14 25.98
CA ARG A 171 -15.53 -0.53 24.60
C ARG A 171 -14.63 0.24 23.65
N VAL A 172 -14.06 -0.46 22.68
CA VAL A 172 -13.25 0.12 21.62
C VAL A 172 -13.87 -0.27 20.28
N THR A 173 -13.94 0.67 19.35
CA THR A 173 -14.30 0.42 17.97
C THR A 173 -13.13 0.92 17.11
N ALA A 174 -12.56 0.04 16.27
CA ALA A 174 -11.55 0.39 15.29
C ALA A 174 -12.24 0.68 13.93
N VAL A 175 -11.74 1.67 13.20
CA VAL A 175 -12.17 2.07 11.85
C VAL A 175 -10.98 2.24 10.93
#